data_2fe71043476d4759eebfa8470ff7d529
#
_entry.id   2fe71043476d4759eebfa8470ff7d529
#
_cell.length_a   1.000
_cell.length_b   1.000
_cell.length_c   1.000
_cell.angle_alpha   90.00
_cell.angle_beta   90.00
_cell.angle_gamma   90.00
#
_symmetry.space_group_name_H-M   'P 1'
#
loop_
_entity.id
_entity.type
_entity.pdbx_description
1 polymer ?
#
loop_
_entity_poly.entity_id
_entity_poly.type
_entity_poly.pdbx_seq_one_letter_code
_entity_poly.pdbx_strand_id
1 'polypeptide(L)'
;MVVIGGGPVGSALALALRDSGLQMVLLEARPAAAGDARPLALSYGSRLILERLGLWPELAGLVTPIRRIHVSQRGGFGRAELDADEAGMADLGYVIDYGRLARALATAAAATAVQCRSGARVTAWQAGAPARVEYVIDGASHTMTAQLVVVADGGAADDGDAQQLDYDQCAVTARVVSERPHNNVAYERFTQHGPLALLPDGKDWALVWTTTPARADALCSAEPAQFLDALRAEFGSRAGAFTAVTARARYPLRLRRTRRPVQDHVARIGNAAQSLHPVAGQGFNLGLRDAWELGEQLAIADRATIGTAEALAAYRARRRVDRGGGVAFTHSLVQLFSNDVLPLRLARGTGLALLGCIPPLKNFVVRRMTFGARG
;
A
#
# COMPACT_ATOMS: atom_id res chain seq x y z
N MET A 1 -14.80 -6.07 20.25
CA MET A 1 -14.73 -6.18 18.77
C MET A 1 -13.73 -7.26 18.37
N VAL A 2 -13.83 -7.77 17.14
CA VAL A 2 -12.87 -8.74 16.58
C VAL A 2 -12.23 -8.13 15.33
N VAL A 3 -10.90 -8.22 15.23
CA VAL A 3 -10.13 -7.86 14.03
C VAL A 3 -9.60 -9.14 13.41
N ILE A 4 -9.93 -9.38 12.14
CA ILE A 4 -9.49 -10.53 11.35
C ILE A 4 -8.30 -10.10 10.51
N GLY A 5 -7.11 -10.60 10.84
CA GLY A 5 -5.83 -10.29 10.21
C GLY A 5 -4.97 -9.35 11.06
N GLY A 6 -3.86 -9.89 11.58
CA GLY A 6 -2.83 -9.19 12.35
C GLY A 6 -1.72 -8.59 11.48
N GLY A 7 -1.96 -8.43 10.18
CA GLY A 7 -1.05 -7.72 9.27
C GLY A 7 -0.94 -6.23 9.62
N PRO A 8 -0.11 -5.44 8.90
CA PRO A 8 0.18 -4.05 9.26
C PRO A 8 -1.06 -3.17 9.43
N VAL A 9 -2.13 -3.38 8.66
CA VAL A 9 -3.35 -2.58 8.73
C VAL A 9 -4.18 -2.93 9.96
N GLY A 10 -4.33 -4.24 10.27
CA GLY A 10 -5.04 -4.68 11.49
C GLY A 10 -4.30 -4.31 12.77
N SER A 11 -2.98 -4.45 12.79
CA SER A 11 -2.14 -4.01 13.92
C SER A 11 -2.18 -2.49 14.11
N ALA A 12 -2.20 -1.71 13.02
CA ALA A 12 -2.35 -0.25 13.11
C ALA A 12 -3.71 0.17 13.70
N LEU A 13 -4.80 -0.54 13.35
CA LEU A 13 -6.10 -0.31 13.97
C LEU A 13 -6.07 -0.65 15.46
N ALA A 14 -5.44 -1.77 15.85
CA ALA A 14 -5.29 -2.16 17.24
C ALA A 14 -4.55 -1.07 18.05
N LEU A 15 -3.47 -0.53 17.50
CA LEU A 15 -2.73 0.57 18.11
C LEU A 15 -3.53 1.89 18.17
N ALA A 16 -4.31 2.20 17.15
CA ALA A 16 -5.15 3.40 17.13
C ALA A 16 -6.24 3.36 18.23
N LEU A 17 -6.61 2.16 18.66
CA LEU A 17 -7.65 1.92 19.68
C LEU A 17 -7.09 1.52 21.05
N ARG A 18 -5.77 1.51 21.26
CA ARG A 18 -5.13 1.02 22.51
C ARG A 18 -5.67 1.67 23.78
N ASP A 19 -5.95 2.97 23.72
CA ASP A 19 -6.42 3.78 24.86
C ASP A 19 -7.94 3.97 24.87
N SER A 20 -8.66 3.34 23.95
CA SER A 20 -10.10 3.50 23.79
C SER A 20 -10.92 2.77 24.86
N GLY A 21 -10.35 1.83 25.63
CA GLY A 21 -11.05 0.95 26.55
C GLY A 21 -11.97 -0.09 25.87
N LEU A 22 -11.89 -0.25 24.55
CA LEU A 22 -12.60 -1.30 23.80
C LEU A 22 -11.97 -2.66 24.03
N GLN A 23 -12.78 -3.66 24.39
CA GLN A 23 -12.32 -5.06 24.38
C GLN A 23 -12.10 -5.51 22.94
N MET A 24 -10.87 -5.88 22.61
CA MET A 24 -10.46 -6.23 21.25
C MET A 24 -9.72 -7.55 21.21
N VAL A 25 -10.12 -8.40 20.27
CA VAL A 25 -9.42 -9.65 19.90
C VAL A 25 -8.93 -9.50 18.47
N LEU A 26 -7.64 -9.74 18.26
CA LEU A 26 -6.99 -9.76 16.96
C LEU A 26 -6.63 -11.20 16.59
N LEU A 27 -7.22 -11.71 15.51
CA LEU A 27 -7.00 -13.07 15.01
C LEU A 27 -6.03 -13.02 13.82
N GLU A 28 -4.88 -13.70 13.94
CA GLU A 28 -3.89 -13.79 12.86
C GLU A 28 -3.62 -15.26 12.51
N ALA A 29 -3.84 -15.62 11.25
CA ALA A 29 -3.69 -16.99 10.78
C ALA A 29 -2.25 -17.46 10.63
N ARG A 30 -1.33 -16.52 10.34
CA ARG A 30 0.09 -16.84 10.12
C ARG A 30 0.86 -16.66 11.42
N PRO A 31 1.81 -17.57 11.71
CA PRO A 31 2.81 -17.26 12.72
C PRO A 31 3.59 -16.00 12.27
N ALA A 32 4.17 -15.30 13.24
CA ALA A 32 4.85 -14.00 13.02
C ALA A 32 5.61 -13.95 11.68
N ALA A 33 5.39 -12.87 10.92
CA ALA A 33 5.80 -12.73 9.53
C ALA A 33 7.29 -13.05 9.32
N ALA A 34 7.57 -14.17 8.67
CA ALA A 34 8.89 -14.48 8.13
C ALA A 34 9.17 -13.50 6.97
N GLY A 35 10.32 -12.85 7.03
CA GLY A 35 11.05 -12.04 6.09
C GLY A 35 10.43 -11.71 4.72
N ASP A 36 9.38 -10.89 4.67
CA ASP A 36 8.90 -10.32 3.41
C ASP A 36 9.70 -9.02 3.15
N ALA A 37 10.73 -9.15 2.32
CA ALA A 37 11.67 -8.06 2.00
C ALA A 37 11.16 -7.14 0.88
N ARG A 38 9.87 -7.19 0.55
CA ARG A 38 9.30 -6.28 -0.47
C ARG A 38 9.47 -4.82 -0.05
N PRO A 39 9.93 -3.96 -0.97
CA PRO A 39 10.00 -2.54 -0.70
C PRO A 39 8.59 -1.96 -0.61
N LEU A 40 8.39 -1.10 0.36
CA LEU A 40 7.15 -0.38 0.58
C LEU A 40 7.42 1.12 0.59
N ALA A 41 6.72 1.86 -0.26
CA ALA A 41 6.75 3.32 -0.25
C ALA A 41 5.67 3.87 0.70
N LEU A 42 6.11 4.51 1.77
CA LEU A 42 5.25 5.24 2.70
C LEU A 42 5.13 6.69 2.24
N SER A 43 3.93 7.24 2.17
CA SER A 43 3.73 8.69 2.00
C SER A 43 4.08 9.44 3.29
N TYR A 44 4.34 10.73 3.18
CA TYR A 44 4.53 11.58 4.36
C TYR A 44 3.32 11.54 5.30
N GLY A 45 2.10 11.48 4.75
CA GLY A 45 0.88 11.29 5.56
C GLY A 45 0.87 9.99 6.36
N SER A 46 1.39 8.89 5.77
CA SER A 46 1.55 7.62 6.50
C SER A 46 2.59 7.71 7.62
N ARG A 47 3.68 8.45 7.40
CA ARG A 47 4.65 8.75 8.47
C ARG A 47 3.97 9.44 9.65
N LEU A 48 3.13 10.46 9.41
CA LEU A 48 2.41 11.17 10.47
C LEU A 48 1.44 10.24 11.25
N ILE A 49 0.78 9.31 10.56
CA ILE A 49 -0.05 8.30 11.24
C ILE A 49 0.82 7.40 12.12
N LEU A 50 1.94 6.88 11.60
CA LEU A 50 2.87 6.03 12.36
C LEU A 50 3.47 6.77 13.57
N GLU A 51 3.69 8.08 13.46
CA GLU A 51 4.13 8.93 14.57
C GLU A 51 3.06 9.03 15.67
N ARG A 52 1.79 9.27 15.31
CA ARG A 52 0.66 9.28 16.24
C ARG A 52 0.42 7.92 16.90
N LEU A 53 0.71 6.83 16.20
CA LEU A 53 0.70 5.48 16.76
C LEU A 53 1.89 5.22 17.70
N GLY A 54 2.87 6.13 17.79
CA GLY A 54 4.06 6.00 18.64
C GLY A 54 5.19 5.18 18.05
N LEU A 55 5.12 4.81 16.76
CA LEU A 55 6.08 3.90 16.12
C LEU A 55 7.21 4.60 15.38
N TRP A 56 7.04 5.88 15.04
CA TRP A 56 8.03 6.55 14.19
C TRP A 56 9.45 6.61 14.75
N PRO A 57 9.67 6.82 16.06
CA PRO A 57 11.03 6.82 16.63
C PRO A 57 11.78 5.51 16.38
N GLU A 58 11.12 4.36 16.44
CA GLU A 58 11.70 3.04 16.16
C GLU A 58 11.98 2.86 14.66
N LEU A 59 11.10 3.38 13.80
CA LEU A 59 11.17 3.21 12.35
C LEU A 59 12.14 4.18 11.68
N ALA A 60 12.40 5.35 12.25
CA ALA A 60 13.16 6.44 11.64
C ALA A 60 14.57 6.01 11.16
N GLY A 61 15.23 5.12 11.91
CA GLY A 61 16.53 4.55 11.54
C GLY A 61 16.48 3.43 10.49
N LEU A 62 15.29 2.97 10.13
CA LEU A 62 15.07 1.84 9.21
C LEU A 62 14.51 2.27 7.86
N VAL A 63 14.16 3.53 7.68
CA VAL A 63 13.58 4.07 6.46
C VAL A 63 14.61 4.83 5.63
N THR A 64 14.40 4.88 4.32
CA THR A 64 15.15 5.77 3.42
C THR A 64 14.22 6.86 2.92
N PRO A 65 14.53 8.16 3.10
CA PRO A 65 13.65 9.25 2.67
C PRO A 65 13.60 9.38 1.14
N ILE A 66 12.46 9.83 0.63
CA ILE A 66 12.25 10.23 -0.76
C ILE A 66 12.07 11.75 -0.75
N ARG A 67 13.07 12.50 -1.23
CA ARG A 67 13.00 13.96 -1.32
C ARG A 67 12.51 14.44 -2.67
N ARG A 68 12.79 13.69 -3.72
CA ARG A 68 12.35 14.00 -5.09
C ARG A 68 11.77 12.78 -5.76
N ILE A 69 10.75 12.98 -6.59
CA ILE A 69 10.17 11.95 -7.45
C ILE A 69 10.25 12.44 -8.88
N HIS A 70 11.03 11.74 -9.70
CA HIS A 70 11.16 12.02 -11.12
C HIS A 70 10.22 11.12 -11.92
N VAL A 71 9.21 11.71 -12.53
CA VAL A 71 8.24 11.02 -13.38
C VAL A 71 8.59 11.24 -14.84
N SER A 72 8.68 10.17 -15.63
CA SER A 72 9.01 10.23 -17.06
C SER A 72 8.35 9.11 -17.85
N GLN A 73 8.37 9.22 -19.18
CA GLN A 73 7.89 8.21 -20.09
C GLN A 73 9.04 7.73 -20.98
N ARG A 74 9.13 6.41 -21.23
CA ARG A 74 10.09 5.85 -22.18
C ARG A 74 9.73 6.27 -23.61
N GLY A 75 10.72 6.74 -24.37
CA GLY A 75 10.53 7.15 -25.76
C GLY A 75 9.62 8.35 -25.99
N GLY A 76 9.18 9.04 -24.92
CA GLY A 76 8.38 10.26 -24.96
C GLY A 76 9.18 11.49 -24.52
N PHE A 77 8.67 12.66 -24.88
CA PHE A 77 9.07 13.93 -24.28
C PHE A 77 8.24 14.18 -23.01
N GLY A 78 8.59 15.16 -22.24
CA GLY A 78 7.86 15.50 -21.02
C GLY A 78 8.34 14.69 -19.82
N ARG A 79 8.54 15.42 -18.76
CA ARG A 79 8.90 14.92 -17.44
C ARG A 79 8.32 15.84 -16.39
N ALA A 80 8.05 15.29 -15.22
CA ALA A 80 7.71 16.07 -14.04
C ALA A 80 8.65 15.69 -12.92
N GLU A 81 9.05 16.68 -12.15
CA GLU A 81 9.81 16.48 -10.92
C GLU A 81 8.99 17.05 -9.77
N LEU A 82 8.69 16.19 -8.80
CA LEU A 82 8.03 16.56 -7.55
C LEU A 82 9.13 16.66 -6.50
N ASP A 83 9.21 17.80 -5.82
CA ASP A 83 10.25 18.09 -4.85
C ASP A 83 9.63 18.42 -3.49
N ALA A 84 10.23 17.89 -2.42
CA ALA A 84 9.74 18.08 -1.06
C ALA A 84 9.81 19.55 -0.63
N ASP A 85 10.91 20.22 -0.95
CA ASP A 85 11.12 21.63 -0.58
C ASP A 85 10.11 22.53 -1.29
N GLU A 86 9.84 22.28 -2.60
CA GLU A 86 8.78 23.00 -3.35
C GLU A 86 7.39 22.78 -2.75
N ALA A 87 7.15 21.60 -2.16
CA ALA A 87 5.88 21.26 -1.52
C ALA A 87 5.78 21.71 -0.05
N GLY A 88 6.85 22.30 0.51
CA GLY A 88 6.93 22.71 1.92
C GLY A 88 6.93 21.54 2.90
N MET A 89 7.49 20.39 2.50
CA MET A 89 7.59 19.19 3.30
C MET A 89 9.04 18.76 3.52
N ALA A 90 9.32 18.10 4.64
CA ALA A 90 10.66 17.55 4.89
C ALA A 90 11.04 16.48 3.87
N ASP A 91 10.10 15.60 3.56
CA ASP A 91 10.24 14.52 2.57
C ASP A 91 8.87 14.27 1.90
N LEU A 92 8.85 13.74 0.68
CA LEU A 92 7.61 13.31 0.00
C LEU A 92 7.11 11.97 0.54
N GLY A 93 8.03 11.15 1.03
CA GLY A 93 7.75 9.83 1.56
C GLY A 93 9.02 9.10 1.99
N TYR A 94 8.88 7.81 2.24
CA TYR A 94 9.96 6.97 2.76
C TYR A 94 9.85 5.57 2.18
N VAL A 95 10.97 4.89 2.01
CA VAL A 95 11.02 3.48 1.65
C VAL A 95 11.40 2.67 2.87
N ILE A 96 10.69 1.57 3.09
CA ILE A 96 10.95 0.61 4.16
C ILE A 96 10.70 -0.81 3.65
N ASP A 97 11.36 -1.77 4.24
CA ASP A 97 11.06 -3.19 4.09
C ASP A 97 9.70 -3.52 4.73
N TYR A 98 8.79 -4.14 3.96
CA TYR A 98 7.44 -4.49 4.43
C TYR A 98 7.47 -5.36 5.68
N GLY A 99 8.37 -6.34 5.74
CA GLY A 99 8.47 -7.26 6.87
C GLY A 99 8.94 -6.56 8.15
N ARG A 100 9.83 -5.55 8.03
CA ARG A 100 10.27 -4.73 9.17
C ARG A 100 9.10 -3.91 9.73
N LEU A 101 8.37 -3.22 8.87
CA LEU A 101 7.19 -2.45 9.27
C LEU A 101 6.11 -3.35 9.89
N ALA A 102 5.81 -4.48 9.26
CA ALA A 102 4.83 -5.44 9.75
C ALA A 102 5.17 -5.95 11.15
N ARG A 103 6.44 -6.26 11.38
CA ARG A 103 6.94 -6.74 12.66
C ARG A 103 6.85 -5.66 13.74
N ALA A 104 7.30 -4.43 13.46
CA ALA A 104 7.19 -3.32 14.41
C ALA A 104 5.74 -3.08 14.84
N LEU A 105 4.81 -3.01 13.87
CA LEU A 105 3.38 -2.86 14.13
C LEU A 105 2.80 -4.02 14.97
N ALA A 106 3.14 -5.26 14.63
CA ALA A 106 2.64 -6.43 15.36
C ALA A 106 3.20 -6.50 16.78
N THR A 107 4.49 -6.22 16.98
CA THR A 107 5.14 -6.17 18.30
C THR A 107 4.51 -5.10 19.18
N ALA A 108 4.32 -3.90 18.64
CA ALA A 108 3.69 -2.81 19.38
C ALA A 108 2.22 -3.11 19.72
N ALA A 109 1.46 -3.70 18.80
CA ALA A 109 0.08 -4.11 19.06
C ALA A 109 0.00 -5.19 20.16
N ALA A 110 0.90 -6.17 20.16
CA ALA A 110 0.97 -7.21 21.17
C ALA A 110 1.36 -6.68 22.57
N ALA A 111 2.02 -5.54 22.64
CA ALA A 111 2.37 -4.87 23.91
C ALA A 111 1.20 -4.07 24.52
N THR A 112 0.04 -3.99 23.85
CA THR A 112 -1.17 -3.34 24.34
C THR A 112 -2.10 -4.33 25.04
N ALA A 113 -3.25 -3.85 25.55
CA ALA A 113 -4.29 -4.69 26.13
C ALA A 113 -5.09 -5.52 25.11
N VAL A 114 -4.72 -5.49 23.83
CA VAL A 114 -5.36 -6.25 22.76
C VAL A 114 -5.02 -7.73 22.89
N GLN A 115 -6.04 -8.59 22.86
CA GLN A 115 -5.83 -10.04 22.87
C GLN A 115 -5.42 -10.52 21.48
N CYS A 116 -4.11 -10.69 21.22
CA CYS A 116 -3.59 -11.23 19.97
C CYS A 116 -3.58 -12.77 20.00
N ARG A 117 -4.25 -13.41 19.05
CA ARG A 117 -4.29 -14.86 18.86
C ARG A 117 -3.59 -15.23 17.56
N SER A 118 -2.32 -15.59 17.66
CA SER A 118 -1.53 -16.09 16.51
C SER A 118 -1.90 -17.52 16.19
N GLY A 119 -1.84 -17.92 14.90
CA GLY A 119 -2.27 -19.25 14.45
C GLY A 119 -3.79 -19.39 14.31
N ALA A 120 -4.55 -18.36 14.66
CA ALA A 120 -6.01 -18.35 14.58
C ALA A 120 -6.48 -18.06 13.15
N ARG A 121 -6.81 -19.09 12.40
CA ARG A 121 -7.32 -18.97 11.03
C ARG A 121 -8.84 -18.88 11.02
N VAL A 122 -9.37 -17.71 10.67
CA VAL A 122 -10.81 -17.52 10.50
C VAL A 122 -11.29 -18.32 9.30
N THR A 123 -12.35 -19.09 9.48
CA THR A 123 -12.96 -19.96 8.48
C THR A 123 -14.27 -19.37 7.94
N ALA A 124 -15.00 -18.67 8.78
CA ALA A 124 -16.25 -17.99 8.41
C ALA A 124 -16.52 -16.79 9.32
N TRP A 125 -17.27 -15.85 8.81
CA TRP A 125 -17.87 -14.79 9.62
C TRP A 125 -19.25 -14.41 9.05
N GLN A 126 -20.13 -13.96 9.90
CA GLN A 126 -21.48 -13.53 9.55
C GLN A 126 -21.78 -12.17 10.17
N ALA A 127 -22.32 -11.26 9.36
CA ALA A 127 -22.88 -10.01 9.83
C ALA A 127 -24.13 -10.28 10.67
N GLY A 128 -24.36 -9.47 11.69
CA GLY A 128 -25.53 -9.59 12.59
C GLY A 128 -25.27 -8.82 13.88
N ALA A 129 -26.31 -8.69 14.69
CA ALA A 129 -26.25 -8.00 15.98
C ALA A 129 -26.44 -9.00 17.14
N PRO A 130 -25.35 -9.61 17.68
CA PRO A 130 -23.93 -9.43 17.36
C PRO A 130 -23.48 -10.21 16.11
N ALA A 131 -22.38 -9.76 15.47
CA ALA A 131 -21.72 -10.52 14.44
C ALA A 131 -21.02 -11.75 15.01
N ARG A 132 -20.91 -12.83 14.20
CA ARG A 132 -20.30 -14.12 14.57
C ARG A 132 -19.05 -14.38 13.76
N VAL A 133 -18.01 -14.90 14.42
CA VAL A 133 -16.74 -15.31 13.79
C VAL A 133 -16.42 -16.75 14.18
N GLU A 134 -16.11 -17.59 13.21
CA GLU A 134 -15.64 -18.95 13.37
C GLU A 134 -14.16 -19.04 12.96
N TYR A 135 -13.35 -19.67 13.79
CA TYR A 135 -11.91 -19.78 13.52
C TYR A 135 -11.35 -21.10 14.07
N VAL A 136 -10.23 -21.51 13.52
CA VAL A 136 -9.48 -22.70 13.94
C VAL A 136 -8.13 -22.24 14.49
N ILE A 137 -7.77 -22.76 15.67
CA ILE A 137 -6.46 -22.60 16.29
C ILE A 137 -6.03 -23.95 16.85
N ASP A 138 -4.81 -24.39 16.60
CA ASP A 138 -4.26 -25.69 17.01
C ASP A 138 -5.16 -26.89 16.64
N GLY A 139 -5.84 -26.80 15.47
CA GLY A 139 -6.76 -27.82 14.97
C GLY A 139 -8.15 -27.81 15.61
N ALA A 140 -8.38 -27.04 16.65
CA ALA A 140 -9.69 -26.93 17.32
C ALA A 140 -10.53 -25.78 16.72
N SER A 141 -11.82 -26.05 16.51
CA SER A 141 -12.79 -25.04 16.03
C SER A 141 -13.34 -24.24 17.19
N HIS A 142 -13.38 -22.94 17.02
CA HIS A 142 -13.89 -21.98 17.98
C HIS A 142 -14.90 -21.04 17.35
N THR A 143 -15.79 -20.52 18.17
CA THR A 143 -16.75 -19.48 17.77
C THR A 143 -16.70 -18.35 18.77
N MET A 144 -16.81 -17.10 18.28
CA MET A 144 -17.01 -15.93 19.12
C MET A 144 -18.00 -14.95 18.47
N THR A 145 -18.60 -14.11 19.30
CA THR A 145 -19.48 -13.03 18.88
C THR A 145 -18.86 -11.67 19.20
N ALA A 146 -19.17 -10.66 18.39
CA ALA A 146 -18.66 -9.32 18.57
C ALA A 146 -19.67 -8.28 18.08
N GLN A 147 -19.72 -7.11 18.72
CA GLN A 147 -20.50 -5.98 18.22
C GLN A 147 -19.97 -5.43 16.90
N LEU A 148 -18.68 -5.61 16.61
CA LEU A 148 -18.07 -5.22 15.32
C LEU A 148 -16.99 -6.23 14.95
N VAL A 149 -17.05 -6.69 13.71
CA VAL A 149 -15.98 -7.45 13.06
C VAL A 149 -15.29 -6.55 12.05
N VAL A 150 -13.97 -6.42 12.16
CA VAL A 150 -13.14 -5.69 11.18
C VAL A 150 -12.29 -6.68 10.41
N VAL A 151 -12.51 -6.77 9.09
CA VAL A 151 -11.76 -7.64 8.20
C VAL A 151 -10.56 -6.88 7.64
N ALA A 152 -9.36 -7.32 8.01
CA ALA A 152 -8.06 -6.78 7.62
C ALA A 152 -7.08 -7.87 7.13
N ASP A 153 -7.60 -8.98 6.61
CA ASP A 153 -6.91 -10.22 6.22
C ASP A 153 -6.10 -10.12 4.91
N GLY A 154 -5.98 -8.92 4.35
CA GLY A 154 -5.31 -8.71 3.07
C GLY A 154 -6.14 -9.13 1.86
N GLY A 155 -7.40 -9.49 2.03
CA GLY A 155 -8.30 -9.98 0.99
C GLY A 155 -8.13 -11.49 0.73
N ALA A 156 -7.67 -12.22 1.73
CA ALA A 156 -7.47 -13.67 1.64
C ALA A 156 -8.81 -14.44 1.56
N ALA A 157 -9.83 -13.95 2.24
CA ALA A 157 -11.17 -14.52 2.17
C ALA A 157 -11.91 -14.01 0.93
N ASP A 158 -12.42 -14.93 0.11
CA ASP A 158 -13.38 -14.61 -0.95
C ASP A 158 -14.80 -14.84 -0.41
N ASP A 159 -15.47 -13.75 -0.09
CA ASP A 159 -16.84 -13.75 0.41
C ASP A 159 -17.89 -13.47 -0.70
N GLY A 160 -17.47 -13.53 -1.97
CA GLY A 160 -18.31 -13.28 -3.14
C GLY A 160 -18.72 -11.80 -3.32
N ASP A 161 -18.32 -10.89 -2.42
CA ASP A 161 -18.66 -9.46 -2.48
C ASP A 161 -17.62 -8.61 -3.21
N ALA A 162 -16.51 -9.22 -3.64
CA ALA A 162 -15.43 -8.51 -4.32
C ALA A 162 -15.53 -8.59 -5.85
N GLN A 163 -15.34 -7.47 -6.51
CA GLN A 163 -15.04 -7.39 -7.92
C GLN A 163 -13.54 -7.49 -8.12
N GLN A 164 -13.10 -8.33 -9.04
CA GLN A 164 -11.70 -8.47 -9.40
C GLN A 164 -11.51 -8.11 -10.88
N LEU A 165 -10.45 -7.38 -11.17
CA LEU A 165 -9.96 -7.09 -12.51
C LEU A 165 -8.51 -7.53 -12.58
N ASP A 166 -8.21 -8.51 -13.42
CA ASP A 166 -6.84 -8.88 -13.72
C ASP A 166 -6.28 -7.91 -14.75
N TYR A 167 -5.08 -7.36 -14.49
CA TYR A 167 -4.42 -6.46 -15.43
C TYR A 167 -3.60 -7.19 -16.48
N ASP A 168 -3.48 -8.53 -16.38
CA ASP A 168 -2.55 -9.33 -17.16
C ASP A 168 -1.09 -8.79 -17.05
N GLN A 169 -0.74 -8.37 -15.85
CA GLN A 169 0.55 -7.79 -15.50
C GLN A 169 1.10 -8.42 -14.23
N CYS A 170 2.43 -8.41 -14.12
CA CYS A 170 3.18 -8.78 -12.92
C CYS A 170 4.12 -7.64 -12.53
N ALA A 171 4.31 -7.44 -11.23
CA ALA A 171 5.42 -6.65 -10.70
C ALA A 171 6.61 -7.57 -10.41
N VAL A 172 7.73 -7.30 -11.06
CA VAL A 172 9.03 -7.88 -10.68
C VAL A 172 9.68 -6.94 -9.67
N THR A 173 10.02 -7.45 -8.50
CA THR A 173 10.76 -6.71 -7.48
C THR A 173 12.19 -7.22 -7.40
N ALA A 174 13.13 -6.33 -7.15
CA ALA A 174 14.53 -6.66 -6.95
C ALA A 174 15.22 -5.56 -6.13
N ARG A 175 16.38 -5.88 -5.57
CA ARG A 175 17.33 -4.88 -5.09
C ARG A 175 18.43 -4.72 -6.14
N VAL A 176 18.74 -3.48 -6.48
CA VAL A 176 19.68 -3.14 -7.55
C VAL A 176 20.74 -2.16 -7.03
N VAL A 177 21.99 -2.42 -7.36
CA VAL A 177 23.13 -1.52 -7.07
C VAL A 177 23.47 -0.73 -8.32
N SER A 178 23.77 0.55 -8.18
CA SER A 178 24.26 1.39 -9.28
C SER A 178 25.55 2.12 -8.91
N GLU A 179 26.29 2.57 -9.92
CA GLU A 179 27.52 3.34 -9.72
C GLU A 179 27.26 4.70 -9.06
N ARG A 180 26.10 5.29 -9.33
CA ARG A 180 25.72 6.61 -8.79
C ARG A 180 24.83 6.45 -7.57
N PRO A 181 25.04 7.23 -6.51
CA PRO A 181 24.13 7.26 -5.37
C PRO A 181 22.76 7.80 -5.79
N HIS A 182 21.71 7.31 -5.14
CA HIS A 182 20.33 7.73 -5.45
C HIS A 182 19.99 9.17 -4.99
N ASN A 183 20.75 9.75 -4.06
CA ASN A 183 20.52 11.10 -3.53
C ASN A 183 19.06 11.36 -3.11
N ASN A 184 18.40 10.34 -2.56
CA ASN A 184 16.98 10.36 -2.13
C ASN A 184 15.98 10.70 -3.26
N VAL A 185 16.33 10.43 -4.50
CA VAL A 185 15.45 10.57 -5.66
C VAL A 185 14.77 9.23 -5.95
N ALA A 186 13.46 9.21 -6.04
CA ALA A 186 12.72 8.10 -6.61
C ALA A 186 12.42 8.35 -8.09
N TYR A 187 12.42 7.32 -8.88
CA TYR A 187 12.06 7.38 -10.30
C TYR A 187 10.80 6.58 -10.56
N GLU A 188 9.84 7.16 -11.27
CA GLU A 188 8.70 6.49 -11.86
C GLU A 188 8.79 6.65 -13.37
N ARG A 189 9.09 5.57 -14.08
CA ARG A 189 9.25 5.57 -15.52
C ARG A 189 8.18 4.72 -16.16
N PHE A 190 7.28 5.35 -16.86
CA PHE A 190 6.24 4.66 -17.61
C PHE A 190 6.79 4.05 -18.90
N THR A 191 6.51 2.76 -19.11
CA THR A 191 6.87 2.01 -20.32
C THR A 191 5.60 1.49 -20.98
N GLN A 192 5.70 0.96 -22.20
CA GLN A 192 4.55 0.37 -22.89
C GLN A 192 3.92 -0.84 -22.17
N HIS A 193 4.68 -1.50 -21.29
CA HIS A 193 4.24 -2.69 -20.56
C HIS A 193 3.79 -2.37 -19.11
N GLY A 194 3.96 -1.13 -18.70
CA GLY A 194 3.64 -0.66 -17.35
C GLY A 194 4.76 0.17 -16.73
N PRO A 195 4.56 0.65 -15.50
CA PRO A 195 5.54 1.48 -14.80
C PRO A 195 6.75 0.66 -14.32
N LEU A 196 7.89 1.35 -14.31
CA LEU A 196 9.14 0.90 -13.69
C LEU A 196 9.52 1.93 -12.65
N ALA A 197 9.53 1.55 -11.38
CA ALA A 197 9.94 2.38 -10.26
C ALA A 197 11.32 1.96 -9.74
N LEU A 198 12.19 2.94 -9.52
CA LEU A 198 13.40 2.80 -8.72
C LEU A 198 13.25 3.68 -7.48
N LEU A 199 13.26 3.07 -6.32
CA LEU A 199 13.07 3.73 -5.03
C LEU A 199 14.39 3.70 -4.24
N PRO A 200 14.79 4.78 -3.56
CA PRO A 200 15.97 4.78 -2.71
C PRO A 200 15.79 3.82 -1.53
N ASP A 201 16.74 2.90 -1.32
CA ASP A 201 16.67 1.90 -0.25
C ASP A 201 18.04 1.65 0.39
N GLY A 202 18.31 2.31 1.49
CA GLY A 202 19.63 2.34 2.10
C GLY A 202 20.64 3.07 1.21
N LYS A 203 21.63 2.35 0.70
CA LYS A 203 22.57 2.85 -0.32
C LYS A 203 22.23 2.40 -1.74
N ASP A 204 21.30 1.46 -1.86
CA ASP A 204 20.94 0.78 -3.10
C ASP A 204 19.56 1.26 -3.59
N TRP A 205 19.01 0.55 -4.59
CA TRP A 205 17.69 0.79 -5.14
C TRP A 205 16.77 -0.39 -4.89
N ALA A 206 15.55 -0.11 -4.45
CA ALA A 206 14.46 -1.06 -4.57
C ALA A 206 13.78 -0.86 -5.93
N LEU A 207 13.76 -1.91 -6.75
CA LEU A 207 13.12 -1.93 -8.05
C LEU A 207 11.71 -2.53 -7.93
N VAL A 208 10.73 -1.87 -8.57
CA VAL A 208 9.41 -2.42 -8.87
C VAL A 208 9.16 -2.24 -10.35
N TRP A 209 9.19 -3.33 -11.11
CA TRP A 209 9.08 -3.31 -12.57
C TRP A 209 7.83 -4.04 -13.02
N THR A 210 6.83 -3.29 -13.46
CA THR A 210 5.60 -3.86 -14.01
C THR A 210 5.81 -4.26 -15.46
N THR A 211 5.40 -5.50 -15.79
CA THR A 211 5.49 -6.05 -17.13
C THR A 211 4.49 -7.20 -17.33
N THR A 212 4.45 -7.80 -18.52
CA THR A 212 3.61 -8.98 -18.80
C THR A 212 4.08 -10.21 -17.99
N PRO A 213 3.21 -11.18 -17.69
CA PRO A 213 3.57 -12.39 -16.94
C PRO A 213 4.75 -13.15 -17.56
N ALA A 214 4.72 -13.38 -18.88
CA ALA A 214 5.80 -14.09 -19.59
C ALA A 214 7.15 -13.37 -19.48
N ARG A 215 7.16 -12.04 -19.60
CA ARG A 215 8.39 -11.25 -19.43
C ARG A 215 8.86 -11.22 -17.98
N ALA A 216 7.94 -11.22 -17.02
CA ALA A 216 8.28 -11.30 -15.59
C ALA A 216 8.97 -12.63 -15.26
N ASP A 217 8.49 -13.76 -15.82
CA ASP A 217 9.13 -15.07 -15.69
C ASP A 217 10.54 -15.07 -16.30
N ALA A 218 10.69 -14.55 -17.49
CA ALA A 218 11.99 -14.43 -18.16
C ALA A 218 12.97 -13.56 -17.35
N LEU A 219 12.52 -12.42 -16.79
CA LEU A 219 13.36 -11.56 -15.96
C LEU A 219 13.77 -12.22 -14.64
N CYS A 220 12.88 -12.96 -14.01
CA CYS A 220 13.19 -13.67 -12.75
C CYS A 220 14.18 -14.81 -12.94
N SER A 221 14.14 -15.51 -14.10
CA SER A 221 15.02 -16.63 -14.44
C SER A 221 16.32 -16.23 -15.15
N ALA A 222 16.42 -14.99 -15.63
CA ALA A 222 17.59 -14.51 -16.38
C ALA A 222 18.85 -14.48 -15.51
N GLU A 223 20.01 -14.64 -16.11
CA GLU A 223 21.29 -14.39 -15.45
C GLU A 223 21.38 -12.91 -15.00
N PRO A 224 22.10 -12.60 -13.91
CA PRO A 224 22.21 -11.24 -13.39
C PRO A 224 22.60 -10.21 -14.44
N ALA A 225 23.57 -10.50 -15.30
CA ALA A 225 24.03 -9.60 -16.37
C ALA A 225 22.91 -9.30 -17.37
N GLN A 226 22.18 -10.32 -17.82
CA GLN A 226 21.06 -10.18 -18.75
C GLN A 226 19.92 -9.35 -18.16
N PHE A 227 19.62 -9.54 -16.86
CA PHE A 227 18.64 -8.73 -16.15
C PHE A 227 19.05 -7.25 -16.11
N LEU A 228 20.31 -6.96 -15.79
CA LEU A 228 20.83 -5.60 -15.72
C LEU A 228 20.84 -4.92 -17.09
N ASP A 229 21.16 -5.65 -18.15
CA ASP A 229 21.08 -5.15 -19.52
C ASP A 229 19.63 -4.83 -19.93
N ALA A 230 18.68 -5.70 -19.59
CA ALA A 230 17.26 -5.45 -19.82
C ALA A 230 16.77 -4.23 -19.00
N LEU A 231 17.19 -4.09 -17.75
CA LEU A 231 16.89 -2.94 -16.93
C LEU A 231 17.47 -1.65 -17.52
N ARG A 232 18.73 -1.66 -17.96
CA ARG A 232 19.38 -0.52 -18.62
C ARG A 232 18.64 -0.10 -19.88
N ALA A 233 18.25 -1.06 -20.72
CA ALA A 233 17.49 -0.80 -21.94
C ALA A 233 16.14 -0.14 -21.68
N GLU A 234 15.49 -0.46 -20.56
CA GLU A 234 14.18 0.09 -20.18
C GLU A 234 14.30 1.41 -19.43
N PHE A 235 15.21 1.48 -18.47
CA PHE A 235 15.35 2.66 -17.58
C PHE A 235 16.24 3.74 -18.21
N GLY A 236 17.29 3.37 -18.93
CA GLY A 236 18.30 4.29 -19.43
C GLY A 236 19.44 4.52 -18.43
N SER A 237 20.23 5.60 -18.62
CA SER A 237 21.50 5.84 -17.91
C SER A 237 21.42 6.82 -16.73
N ARG A 238 20.22 7.27 -16.33
CA ARG A 238 20.09 8.32 -15.27
C ARG A 238 20.65 7.93 -13.92
N ALA A 239 20.46 6.67 -13.53
CA ALA A 239 21.00 6.15 -12.27
C ALA A 239 22.49 5.75 -12.35
N GLY A 240 23.16 5.99 -13.47
CA GLY A 240 24.47 5.41 -13.80
C GLY A 240 24.34 3.98 -14.29
N ALA A 241 25.46 3.24 -14.40
CA ALA A 241 25.42 1.83 -14.72
C ALA A 241 24.92 1.02 -13.53
N PHE A 242 24.07 0.02 -13.82
CA PHE A 242 23.66 -0.96 -12.80
C PHE A 242 24.71 -2.05 -12.72
N THR A 243 25.20 -2.34 -11.51
CA THR A 243 26.36 -3.23 -11.27
C THR A 243 26.00 -4.56 -10.62
N ALA A 244 24.90 -4.62 -9.86
CA ALA A 244 24.45 -5.85 -9.24
C ALA A 244 22.91 -5.89 -9.06
N VAL A 245 22.36 -7.09 -9.00
CA VAL A 245 20.96 -7.36 -8.71
C VAL A 245 20.84 -8.55 -7.77
N THR A 246 19.92 -8.46 -6.81
CA THR A 246 19.63 -9.53 -5.85
C THR A 246 18.11 -9.64 -5.59
N ALA A 247 17.70 -10.74 -4.97
CA ALA A 247 16.35 -10.93 -4.41
C ALA A 247 15.21 -10.66 -5.41
N ARG A 248 15.29 -11.24 -6.61
CA ARG A 248 14.24 -11.12 -7.63
C ARG A 248 13.01 -11.96 -7.24
N ALA A 249 11.84 -11.32 -7.26
CA ALA A 249 10.56 -11.98 -7.05
C ALA A 249 9.50 -11.36 -7.96
N ARG A 250 8.43 -12.13 -8.28
CA ARG A 250 7.31 -11.61 -9.07
C ARG A 250 5.99 -11.75 -8.34
N TYR A 251 5.09 -10.80 -8.58
CA TYR A 251 3.76 -10.74 -7.98
C TYR A 251 2.73 -10.42 -9.06
N PRO A 252 1.66 -11.24 -9.23
CA PRO A 252 0.58 -10.91 -10.16
C PRO A 252 -0.18 -9.66 -9.68
N LEU A 253 -0.58 -8.83 -10.63
CA LEU A 253 -1.25 -7.56 -10.35
C LEU A 253 -2.74 -7.64 -10.65
N ARG A 254 -3.53 -7.49 -9.60
CA ARG A 254 -4.99 -7.50 -9.67
C ARG A 254 -5.56 -6.31 -8.92
N LEU A 255 -6.56 -5.68 -9.49
CA LEU A 255 -7.44 -4.81 -8.74
C LEU A 255 -8.51 -5.67 -8.07
N ARG A 256 -8.64 -5.54 -6.76
CA ARG A 256 -9.77 -6.10 -6.01
C ARG A 256 -10.50 -4.97 -5.33
N ARG A 257 -11.82 -4.93 -5.47
CA ARG A 257 -12.65 -3.93 -4.82
C ARG A 257 -13.89 -4.60 -4.26
N THR A 258 -14.07 -4.50 -2.97
CA THR A 258 -15.29 -4.96 -2.30
C THR A 258 -16.44 -3.98 -2.55
N ARG A 259 -17.62 -4.49 -2.95
CA ARG A 259 -18.81 -3.67 -3.24
C ARG A 259 -19.35 -3.00 -1.97
N ARG A 260 -19.36 -3.73 -0.87
CA ARG A 260 -19.88 -3.31 0.43
C ARG A 260 -18.77 -3.34 1.49
N PRO A 261 -17.80 -2.40 1.47
CA PRO A 261 -16.70 -2.39 2.43
C PRO A 261 -17.15 -2.13 3.87
N VAL A 262 -18.34 -1.56 4.06
CA VAL A 262 -18.98 -1.37 5.36
C VAL A 262 -20.40 -1.89 5.29
N GLN A 263 -20.75 -2.77 6.21
CA GLN A 263 -22.08 -3.33 6.43
C GLN A 263 -22.41 -3.20 7.92
N ASP A 264 -23.63 -3.56 8.28
CA ASP A 264 -24.03 -3.63 9.67
C ASP A 264 -23.15 -4.61 10.44
N HIS A 265 -22.52 -4.16 11.51
CA HIS A 265 -21.58 -4.90 12.35
C HIS A 265 -20.32 -5.45 11.66
N VAL A 266 -20.02 -5.04 10.41
CA VAL A 266 -18.81 -5.46 9.68
C VAL A 266 -18.18 -4.29 8.94
N ALA A 267 -16.86 -4.11 9.09
CA ALA A 267 -16.06 -3.19 8.28
C ALA A 267 -14.86 -3.91 7.65
N ARG A 268 -14.59 -3.68 6.37
CA ARG A 268 -13.39 -4.16 5.69
C ARG A 268 -12.42 -3.00 5.51
N ILE A 269 -11.14 -3.23 5.79
CA ILE A 269 -10.08 -2.21 5.70
C ILE A 269 -8.86 -2.75 4.95
N GLY A 270 -8.06 -1.83 4.39
CA GLY A 270 -6.88 -2.20 3.61
C GLY A 270 -7.22 -3.05 2.39
N ASN A 271 -6.39 -4.05 2.10
CA ASN A 271 -6.57 -4.90 0.92
C ASN A 271 -7.85 -5.77 1.00
N ALA A 272 -8.43 -5.97 2.17
CA ALA A 272 -9.74 -6.60 2.30
C ALA A 272 -10.86 -5.73 1.71
N ALA A 273 -10.73 -4.41 1.77
CA ALA A 273 -11.65 -3.46 1.16
C ALA A 273 -11.30 -3.18 -0.32
N GLN A 274 -10.02 -2.93 -0.61
CA GLN A 274 -9.50 -2.70 -1.97
C GLN A 274 -8.01 -3.01 -2.06
N SER A 275 -7.61 -3.74 -3.09
CA SER A 275 -6.22 -3.93 -3.49
C SER A 275 -5.96 -3.13 -4.76
N LEU A 276 -4.92 -2.30 -4.79
CA LEU A 276 -4.58 -1.42 -5.89
C LEU A 276 -3.37 -1.93 -6.66
N HIS A 277 -3.25 -1.51 -7.92
CA HIS A 277 -2.01 -1.64 -8.66
C HIS A 277 -0.88 -0.89 -7.92
N PRO A 278 0.38 -1.41 -7.87
CA PRO A 278 1.48 -0.81 -7.11
C PRO A 278 1.97 0.54 -7.63
N VAL A 279 1.44 1.02 -8.76
CA VAL A 279 1.72 2.38 -9.29
C VAL A 279 1.62 3.41 -8.16
N ALA A 280 2.65 4.21 -8.04
CA ALA A 280 2.76 5.28 -7.04
C ALA A 280 2.65 4.81 -5.57
N GLY A 281 2.82 3.51 -5.26
CA GLY A 281 2.89 2.98 -3.91
C GLY A 281 1.67 3.22 -3.01
N GLN A 282 0.46 3.42 -3.58
CA GLN A 282 -0.70 3.89 -2.81
C GLN A 282 -1.43 2.83 -1.98
N GLY A 283 -1.25 1.54 -2.26
CA GLY A 283 -2.06 0.48 -1.66
C GLY A 283 -2.00 0.45 -0.12
N PHE A 284 -0.81 0.37 0.44
CA PHE A 284 -0.62 0.36 1.89
C PHE A 284 -1.01 1.70 2.54
N ASN A 285 -0.63 2.82 1.93
CA ASN A 285 -0.94 4.16 2.43
C ASN A 285 -2.46 4.36 2.60
N LEU A 286 -3.24 3.86 1.64
CA LEU A 286 -4.71 3.88 1.72
C LEU A 286 -5.23 2.99 2.84
N GLY A 287 -4.66 1.79 3.01
CA GLY A 287 -5.03 0.86 4.09
C GLY A 287 -4.70 1.39 5.48
N LEU A 288 -3.56 2.07 5.64
CA LEU A 288 -3.18 2.70 6.90
C LEU A 288 -4.13 3.84 7.26
N ARG A 289 -4.55 4.65 6.28
CA ARG A 289 -5.61 5.66 6.48
C ARG A 289 -6.95 5.02 6.82
N ASP A 290 -7.29 3.85 6.24
CA ASP A 290 -8.50 3.11 6.63
C ASP A 290 -8.48 2.77 8.13
N ALA A 291 -7.36 2.22 8.60
CA ALA A 291 -7.20 1.83 10.01
C ALA A 291 -7.26 3.04 10.96
N TRP A 292 -6.56 4.11 10.61
CA TRP A 292 -6.51 5.32 11.41
C TRP A 292 -7.90 5.98 11.53
N GLU A 293 -8.58 6.25 10.42
CA GLU A 293 -9.89 6.91 10.42
C GLU A 293 -10.99 6.06 11.07
N LEU A 294 -10.93 4.73 10.91
CA LEU A 294 -11.84 3.84 11.64
C LEU A 294 -11.55 3.88 13.13
N GLY A 295 -10.28 3.87 13.52
CA GLY A 295 -9.85 3.97 14.91
C GLY A 295 -10.31 5.27 15.57
N GLU A 296 -10.09 6.43 14.93
CA GLU A 296 -10.57 7.73 15.42
C GLU A 296 -12.09 7.73 15.66
N GLN A 297 -12.86 7.16 14.74
CA GLN A 297 -14.30 7.12 14.86
C GLN A 297 -14.76 6.20 15.98
N LEU A 298 -14.18 5.01 16.09
CA LEU A 298 -14.55 4.04 17.13
C LEU A 298 -14.13 4.48 18.54
N ALA A 299 -13.04 5.24 18.65
CA ALA A 299 -12.58 5.76 19.94
C ALA A 299 -13.59 6.69 20.63
N ILE A 300 -14.38 7.42 19.84
CA ILE A 300 -15.39 8.38 20.33
C ILE A 300 -16.83 7.87 20.21
N ALA A 301 -17.05 6.68 19.66
CA ALA A 301 -18.38 6.11 19.45
C ALA A 301 -19.00 5.64 20.78
N ASP A 302 -20.32 5.75 20.88
CA ASP A 302 -21.07 5.13 21.97
C ASP A 302 -20.93 3.60 21.89
N ARG A 303 -20.59 2.99 23.03
CA ARG A 303 -20.41 1.54 23.17
C ARG A 303 -21.62 0.73 22.72
N ALA A 304 -22.82 1.23 22.98
CA ALA A 304 -24.07 0.55 22.64
C ALA A 304 -24.30 0.51 21.12
N THR A 305 -23.77 1.47 20.36
CA THR A 305 -23.99 1.61 18.91
C THR A 305 -22.81 1.14 18.07
N ILE A 306 -21.70 0.72 18.69
CA ILE A 306 -20.53 0.22 17.95
C ILE A 306 -20.94 -0.92 17.00
N GLY A 307 -20.64 -0.75 15.73
CA GLY A 307 -20.92 -1.73 14.69
C GLY A 307 -22.19 -1.45 13.89
N THR A 308 -23.13 -0.66 14.39
CA THR A 308 -24.32 -0.33 13.62
C THR A 308 -23.99 0.42 12.34
N ALA A 309 -24.82 0.23 11.31
CA ALA A 309 -24.64 0.92 10.02
C ALA A 309 -24.58 2.44 10.19
N GLU A 310 -25.31 2.97 11.18
CA GLU A 310 -25.39 4.40 11.51
C GLU A 310 -24.07 4.89 12.12
N ALA A 311 -23.53 4.19 13.12
CA ALA A 311 -22.23 4.50 13.72
C ALA A 311 -21.08 4.43 12.71
N LEU A 312 -21.16 3.57 11.70
CA LEU A 312 -20.16 3.43 10.65
C LEU A 312 -20.41 4.35 9.45
N ALA A 313 -21.53 5.10 9.40
CA ALA A 313 -21.90 5.91 8.25
C ALA A 313 -20.89 7.02 7.94
N ALA A 314 -20.38 7.71 8.97
CA ALA A 314 -19.39 8.77 8.80
C ALA A 314 -18.07 8.20 8.24
N TYR A 315 -17.58 7.08 8.75
CA TYR A 315 -16.42 6.37 8.22
C TYR A 315 -16.63 5.98 6.77
N ARG A 316 -17.76 5.36 6.45
CA ARG A 316 -18.12 4.96 5.08
C ARG A 316 -18.10 6.15 4.11
N ALA A 317 -18.70 7.29 4.51
CA ALA A 317 -18.77 8.48 3.70
C ALA A 317 -17.36 9.07 3.42
N ARG A 318 -16.54 9.18 4.46
CA ARG A 318 -15.15 9.67 4.36
C ARG A 318 -14.32 8.80 3.43
N ARG A 319 -14.36 7.47 3.65
CA ARG A 319 -13.55 6.53 2.88
C ARG A 319 -14.01 6.36 1.44
N ARG A 320 -15.30 6.59 1.14
CA ARG A 320 -15.84 6.50 -0.24
C ARG A 320 -15.10 7.43 -1.21
N VAL A 321 -14.83 8.66 -0.79
CA VAL A 321 -14.15 9.66 -1.62
C VAL A 321 -12.67 9.29 -1.81
N ASP A 322 -11.98 8.92 -0.74
CA ASP A 322 -10.55 8.59 -0.78
C ASP A 322 -10.30 7.28 -1.56
N ARG A 323 -11.08 6.23 -1.30
CA ARG A 323 -11.01 4.95 -2.02
C ARG A 323 -11.37 5.11 -3.49
N GLY A 324 -12.48 5.79 -3.78
CA GLY A 324 -12.91 6.03 -5.17
C GLY A 324 -11.89 6.82 -5.96
N GLY A 325 -11.35 7.88 -5.36
CA GLY A 325 -10.29 8.69 -5.97
C GLY A 325 -8.97 7.91 -6.15
N GLY A 326 -8.54 7.13 -5.16
CA GLY A 326 -7.34 6.30 -5.25
C GLY A 326 -7.44 5.21 -6.32
N VAL A 327 -8.57 4.49 -6.37
CA VAL A 327 -8.83 3.47 -7.40
C VAL A 327 -8.88 4.11 -8.79
N ALA A 328 -9.65 5.19 -8.96
CA ALA A 328 -9.79 5.87 -10.24
C ALA A 328 -8.43 6.43 -10.72
N PHE A 329 -7.68 7.08 -9.85
CA PHE A 329 -6.35 7.62 -10.17
C PHE A 329 -5.39 6.51 -10.62
N THR A 330 -5.25 5.46 -9.83
CA THR A 330 -4.33 4.35 -10.13
C THR A 330 -4.73 3.62 -11.41
N HIS A 331 -6.02 3.32 -11.57
CA HIS A 331 -6.55 2.67 -12.78
C HIS A 331 -6.35 3.54 -14.02
N SER A 332 -6.65 4.85 -13.93
CA SER A 332 -6.44 5.78 -15.04
C SER A 332 -4.95 5.90 -15.42
N LEU A 333 -4.03 5.91 -14.46
CA LEU A 333 -2.60 5.88 -14.75
C LEU A 333 -2.20 4.62 -15.51
N VAL A 334 -2.64 3.45 -15.05
CA VAL A 334 -2.34 2.18 -15.75
C VAL A 334 -2.91 2.22 -17.17
N GLN A 335 -4.18 2.55 -17.35
CA GLN A 335 -4.82 2.61 -18.67
C GLN A 335 -4.16 3.66 -19.59
N LEU A 336 -3.85 4.83 -19.04
CA LEU A 336 -3.25 5.92 -19.82
C LEU A 336 -1.83 5.59 -20.24
N PHE A 337 -1.01 4.95 -19.39
CA PHE A 337 0.43 4.79 -19.62
C PHE A 337 0.84 3.40 -20.12
N SER A 338 0.02 2.36 -20.00
CA SER A 338 0.34 1.00 -20.45
C SER A 338 -0.18 0.73 -21.88
N ASN A 339 0.16 1.60 -22.83
CA ASN A 339 -0.14 1.42 -24.24
C ASN A 339 0.83 2.24 -25.11
N ASP A 340 0.89 1.97 -26.42
CA ASP A 340 1.77 2.66 -27.37
C ASP A 340 1.00 3.43 -28.45
N VAL A 341 -0.21 3.89 -28.14
CA VAL A 341 -1.03 4.70 -29.05
C VAL A 341 -0.42 6.11 -29.17
N LEU A 342 0.03 6.48 -30.37
CA LEU A 342 0.77 7.73 -30.61
C LEU A 342 0.09 8.99 -30.10
N PRO A 343 -1.22 9.27 -30.36
CA PRO A 343 -1.91 10.43 -29.77
C PRO A 343 -1.88 10.46 -28.26
N LEU A 344 -2.07 9.31 -27.60
CA LEU A 344 -2.00 9.21 -26.14
C LEU A 344 -0.58 9.41 -25.64
N ARG A 345 0.43 8.96 -26.36
CA ARG A 345 1.84 9.19 -26.01
C ARG A 345 2.21 10.66 -26.05
N LEU A 346 1.72 11.40 -27.05
CA LEU A 346 1.89 12.86 -27.13
C LEU A 346 1.14 13.57 -25.99
N ALA A 347 -0.14 13.23 -25.76
CA ALA A 347 -0.94 13.81 -24.69
C ALA A 347 -0.30 13.58 -23.30
N ARG A 348 0.23 12.38 -23.04
CA ARG A 348 0.98 12.07 -21.81
C ARG A 348 2.22 12.95 -21.65
N GLY A 349 3.01 13.08 -22.73
CA GLY A 349 4.21 13.93 -22.73
C GLY A 349 3.86 15.39 -22.42
N THR A 350 2.83 15.92 -23.06
CA THR A 350 2.31 17.27 -22.79
C THR A 350 1.81 17.39 -21.34
N GLY A 351 1.04 16.39 -20.86
CA GLY A 351 0.54 16.40 -19.48
C GLY A 351 1.67 16.39 -18.44
N LEU A 352 2.73 15.59 -18.65
CA LEU A 352 3.91 15.57 -17.78
C LEU A 352 4.68 16.92 -17.85
N ALA A 353 4.83 17.49 -19.04
CA ALA A 353 5.48 18.80 -19.19
C ALA A 353 4.69 19.90 -18.47
N LEU A 354 3.37 19.95 -18.64
CA LEU A 354 2.49 20.89 -17.93
C LEU A 354 2.57 20.66 -16.41
N LEU A 355 2.51 19.43 -15.95
CA LEU A 355 2.70 19.11 -14.52
C LEU A 355 4.05 19.60 -14.01
N GLY A 356 5.12 19.48 -14.81
CA GLY A 356 6.45 19.98 -14.47
C GLY A 356 6.56 21.50 -14.39
N CYS A 357 5.75 22.24 -15.19
CA CYS A 357 5.83 23.69 -15.32
C CYS A 357 4.83 24.46 -14.44
N ILE A 358 3.78 23.83 -13.91
CA ILE A 358 2.69 24.52 -13.20
C ILE A 358 2.75 24.18 -11.70
N PRO A 359 3.34 25.04 -10.83
CA PRO A 359 3.50 24.75 -9.40
C PRO A 359 2.19 24.43 -8.66
N PRO A 360 1.05 25.12 -8.88
CA PRO A 360 -0.21 24.75 -8.23
C PRO A 360 -0.68 23.34 -8.57
N LEU A 361 -0.47 22.87 -9.80
CA LEU A 361 -0.83 21.52 -10.23
C LEU A 361 0.09 20.47 -9.59
N LYS A 362 1.40 20.75 -9.50
CA LYS A 362 2.35 19.91 -8.76
C LYS A 362 1.93 19.76 -7.30
N ASN A 363 1.69 20.86 -6.63
CA ASN A 363 1.28 20.88 -5.23
C ASN A 363 -0.02 20.12 -5.00
N PHE A 364 -1.01 20.28 -5.88
CA PHE A 364 -2.25 19.50 -5.82
C PHE A 364 -1.98 17.99 -5.91
N VAL A 365 -1.17 17.56 -6.89
CA VAL A 365 -0.83 16.14 -7.05
C VAL A 365 -0.08 15.62 -5.83
N VAL A 366 0.95 16.34 -5.37
CA VAL A 366 1.74 15.96 -4.19
C VAL A 366 0.84 15.81 -2.96
N ARG A 367 0.00 16.82 -2.66
CA ARG A 367 -0.90 16.77 -1.50
C ARG A 367 -1.90 15.63 -1.60
N ARG A 368 -2.46 15.41 -2.79
CA ARG A 368 -3.41 14.33 -3.04
C ARG A 368 -2.79 12.95 -2.85
N MET A 369 -1.57 12.74 -3.31
CA MET A 369 -0.83 11.48 -3.12
C MET A 369 -0.41 11.28 -1.66
N THR A 370 -0.06 12.36 -0.97
CA THR A 370 0.44 12.32 0.41
C THR A 370 -0.68 12.11 1.41
N PHE A 371 -1.75 12.89 1.32
CA PHE A 371 -2.81 12.97 2.34
C PHE A 371 -4.14 12.37 1.88
N GLY A 372 -4.26 11.97 0.63
CA GLY A 372 -5.51 11.46 0.07
C GLY A 372 -6.52 12.57 -0.24
N ALA A 373 -7.82 12.26 -0.10
CA ALA A 373 -8.91 13.15 -0.50
C ALA A 373 -8.99 14.47 0.28
N ARG A 374 -8.27 14.58 1.38
CA ARG A 374 -8.28 15.73 2.30
C ARG A 374 -7.00 16.57 2.25
N GLY A 375 -6.07 16.24 1.35
CA GLY A 375 -4.80 16.93 1.19
C GLY A 375 -4.87 18.19 0.33
#